data_3d1cc06083439f8631697df7502a8341
#
_entry.id   3d1cc06083439f8631697df7502a8341
#
_cell.length_a   1.000
_cell.length_b   1.000
_cell.length_c   1.000
_cell.angle_alpha   90.00
_cell.angle_beta   90.00
_cell.angle_gamma   90.00
#
_symmetry.space_group_name_H-M   'P 1'
#
loop_
_entity.id
_entity.type
_entity.pdbx_description
1 polymer ?
#
loop_
_entity_poly.entity_id
_entity_poly.type
_entity_poly.pdbx_seq_one_letter_code
_entity_poly.pdbx_strand_id
1 'polypeptide(L)'
;MDMTDAVPRARRQLSRAGGFWLAGATVLLLLAASSAPSPLYVVYQQRFGFSPATLTAVFGIYALTLLAALLTVGGLSDHLGRRPVLIAALLLEALGMLVFLSAQGVGTLLLARALQGFATGAATAAASAVLVDLQPDLDPRRGALVTSVASSLGLAAGALGSGLLVQFAPAPTTVVFVVLAVTFVVLAAVLRLLPESVAARPGALASLRPRLAVPPHARRDFIATTPVLVATWAMGGLYLSLGPSVSASVLQLRSHLTGALVVVAFTASGAVTAALCRAAAPRRAMLAGSAALAAGTLVTLLALETRSAPAFFVGTAVAGAGFGPAFLGAFRSLALLATPEQRAELLAAVYIVSYLAFSIPAVVAGRLVTPVGLRAVAMAYAAAVTALALIALLPAVASAARSRRASGVCQDVGREGRDRQPMSR
;
A
#
# COMPACT_ATOMS: atom_id res chain seq x y z
N MET A 1 -11.77 44.43 44.73
CA MET A 1 -12.23 43.12 44.29
C MET A 1 -11.69 42.94 42.88
N ASP A 2 -10.43 42.48 42.85
CA ASP A 2 -9.59 42.50 41.67
C ASP A 2 -9.78 41.14 40.92
N MET A 3 -10.61 41.17 39.90
CA MET A 3 -10.77 40.04 38.98
C MET A 3 -9.64 40.12 37.94
N THR A 4 -8.50 39.55 38.27
CA THR A 4 -7.46 39.30 37.27
C THR A 4 -7.98 38.32 36.21
N ASP A 5 -8.41 38.91 35.08
CA ASP A 5 -8.68 38.16 33.85
C ASP A 5 -7.43 37.30 33.49
N ALA A 6 -7.54 36.04 33.79
CA ALA A 6 -6.54 35.07 33.34
C ALA A 6 -6.62 34.94 31.80
N VAL A 7 -5.79 35.70 31.10
CA VAL A 7 -5.61 35.58 29.65
C VAL A 7 -5.33 34.11 29.36
N PRO A 8 -6.15 33.41 28.55
CA PRO A 8 -5.91 32.03 28.19
C PRO A 8 -4.55 31.94 27.49
N ARG A 9 -3.59 31.25 28.11
CA ARG A 9 -2.29 30.99 27.47
C ARG A 9 -2.55 30.39 26.11
N ALA A 10 -2.23 31.12 25.04
CA ALA A 10 -2.30 30.65 23.68
C ALA A 10 -1.51 29.33 23.63
N ARG A 11 -2.21 28.20 23.45
CA ARG A 11 -1.57 26.88 23.30
C ARG A 11 -0.63 26.98 22.13
N ARG A 12 0.67 26.72 22.36
CA ARG A 12 1.65 26.62 21.28
C ARG A 12 1.15 25.59 20.27
N GLN A 13 0.88 26.05 19.08
CA GLN A 13 0.48 25.20 17.95
C GLN A 13 1.57 25.27 16.88
N LEU A 14 1.73 24.18 16.12
CA LEU A 14 2.58 24.16 14.95
C LEU A 14 2.00 25.07 13.86
N SER A 15 2.88 25.61 13.03
CA SER A 15 2.47 26.26 11.80
C SER A 15 1.74 25.26 10.88
N ARG A 16 0.93 25.76 9.94
CA ARG A 16 0.24 24.95 8.93
C ARG A 16 1.22 24.02 8.19
N ALA A 17 2.38 24.55 7.79
CA ALA A 17 3.44 23.75 7.16
C ALA A 17 4.04 22.69 8.12
N GLY A 18 4.26 23.05 9.39
CA GLY A 18 4.74 22.10 10.40
C GLY A 18 3.75 20.95 10.62
N GLY A 19 2.45 21.27 10.71
CA GLY A 19 1.37 20.27 10.80
C GLY A 19 1.31 19.34 9.57
N PHE A 20 1.46 19.90 8.38
CA PHE A 20 1.50 19.13 7.12
C PHE A 20 2.64 18.08 7.13
N TRP A 21 3.85 18.50 7.46
CA TRP A 21 5.00 17.58 7.48
C TRP A 21 4.93 16.58 8.64
N LEU A 22 4.36 16.98 9.78
CA LEU A 22 4.11 16.05 10.89
C LEU A 22 3.12 14.95 10.49
N ALA A 23 2.05 15.29 9.77
CA ALA A 23 1.11 14.30 9.22
C ALA A 23 1.78 13.36 8.21
N GLY A 24 2.64 13.89 7.33
CA GLY A 24 3.44 13.08 6.42
C GLY A 24 4.39 12.11 7.13
N ALA A 25 5.09 12.59 8.15
CA ALA A 25 5.94 11.75 9.01
C ALA A 25 5.12 10.69 9.75
N THR A 26 3.91 11.02 10.20
CA THR A 26 2.99 10.05 10.81
C THR A 26 2.64 8.92 9.85
N VAL A 27 2.27 9.21 8.60
CA VAL A 27 2.00 8.18 7.58
C VAL A 27 3.24 7.31 7.35
N LEU A 28 4.42 7.91 7.21
CA LEU A 28 5.68 7.19 7.02
C LEU A 28 5.95 6.21 8.16
N LEU A 29 5.84 6.66 9.41
CA LEU A 29 6.12 5.86 10.60
C LEU A 29 5.08 4.74 10.82
N LEU A 30 3.80 4.98 10.51
CA LEU A 30 2.75 3.95 10.53
C LEU A 30 3.07 2.82 9.55
N LEU A 31 3.44 3.16 8.33
CA LEU A 31 3.78 2.16 7.32
C LEU A 31 5.14 1.50 7.58
N ALA A 32 6.07 2.21 8.21
CA ALA A 32 7.30 1.61 8.70
C ALA A 32 7.02 0.54 9.77
N ALA A 33 6.18 0.83 10.75
CA ALA A 33 5.76 -0.16 11.73
C ALA A 33 5.00 -1.34 11.08
N SER A 34 4.21 -1.09 10.04
CA SER A 34 3.45 -2.13 9.32
C SER A 34 4.34 -3.19 8.68
N SER A 35 5.49 -2.79 8.13
CA SER A 35 6.44 -3.69 7.46
C SER A 35 7.51 -4.25 8.39
N ALA A 36 7.76 -3.63 9.55
CA ALA A 36 8.78 -4.05 10.50
C ALA A 36 8.69 -5.53 10.95
N PRO A 37 7.50 -6.13 11.13
CA PRO A 37 7.40 -7.55 11.46
C PRO A 37 7.82 -8.51 10.32
N SER A 38 7.86 -8.06 9.05
CA SER A 38 8.14 -8.95 7.90
C SER A 38 9.50 -9.68 8.01
N PRO A 39 10.63 -9.03 8.30
CA PRO A 39 11.89 -9.75 8.52
C PRO A 39 11.89 -10.61 9.79
N LEU A 40 11.07 -10.25 10.79
CA LEU A 40 10.96 -10.96 12.06
C LEU A 40 10.13 -12.25 11.95
N TYR A 41 9.30 -12.42 10.92
CA TYR A 41 8.47 -13.62 10.77
C TYR A 41 9.29 -14.91 10.72
N VAL A 42 10.45 -14.90 10.07
CA VAL A 42 11.35 -16.05 10.04
C VAL A 42 11.87 -16.37 11.44
N VAL A 43 12.21 -15.35 12.24
CA VAL A 43 12.66 -15.51 13.64
C VAL A 43 11.54 -16.07 14.51
N TYR A 44 10.31 -15.52 14.41
CA TYR A 44 9.16 -16.04 15.15
C TYR A 44 8.79 -17.45 14.74
N GLN A 45 8.88 -17.79 13.47
CA GLN A 45 8.60 -19.13 12.95
C GLN A 45 9.59 -20.15 13.52
N GLN A 46 10.86 -19.81 13.60
CA GLN A 46 11.87 -20.66 14.26
C GLN A 46 11.63 -20.79 15.77
N ARG A 47 11.28 -19.67 16.43
CA ARG A 47 11.08 -19.64 17.89
C ARG A 47 9.81 -20.39 18.36
N PHE A 48 8.71 -20.28 17.63
CA PHE A 48 7.40 -20.82 18.01
C PHE A 48 6.99 -22.06 17.21
N GLY A 49 7.76 -22.50 16.22
CA GLY A 49 7.53 -23.72 15.45
C GLY A 49 6.26 -23.71 14.59
N PHE A 50 5.73 -22.55 14.19
CA PHE A 50 4.48 -22.49 13.44
C PHE A 50 4.65 -22.63 11.93
N SER A 51 3.58 -23.10 11.27
CA SER A 51 3.56 -23.34 9.82
C SER A 51 3.58 -22.06 8.96
N PRO A 52 3.92 -22.15 7.67
CA PRO A 52 3.77 -21.05 6.73
C PRO A 52 2.33 -20.54 6.61
N ALA A 53 1.34 -21.41 6.79
CA ALA A 53 -0.07 -21.03 6.85
C ALA A 53 -0.36 -20.07 8.02
N THR A 54 0.20 -20.36 9.17
CA THR A 54 0.08 -19.48 10.35
C THR A 54 0.78 -18.15 10.12
N LEU A 55 1.99 -18.14 9.51
CA LEU A 55 2.71 -16.92 9.15
C LEU A 55 1.84 -16.00 8.29
N THR A 56 1.27 -16.55 7.22
CA THR A 56 0.43 -15.75 6.32
C THR A 56 -0.91 -15.36 6.94
N ALA A 57 -1.45 -16.13 7.90
CA ALA A 57 -2.62 -15.72 8.69
C ALA A 57 -2.30 -14.53 9.60
N VAL A 58 -1.13 -14.54 10.28
CA VAL A 58 -0.62 -13.42 11.09
C VAL A 58 -0.41 -12.16 10.23
N PHE A 59 0.05 -12.33 8.98
CA PHE A 59 0.13 -11.24 8.03
C PHE A 59 -1.26 -10.76 7.56
N GLY A 60 -2.16 -11.68 7.23
CA GLY A 60 -3.48 -11.39 6.68
C GLY A 60 -4.41 -10.69 7.67
N ILE A 61 -4.37 -11.03 8.97
CA ILE A 61 -5.22 -10.40 9.98
C ILE A 61 -4.97 -8.90 10.08
N TYR A 62 -3.71 -8.46 9.94
CA TYR A 62 -3.36 -7.04 9.86
C TYR A 62 -4.11 -6.34 8.71
N ALA A 63 -4.08 -6.90 7.52
CA ALA A 63 -4.73 -6.31 6.34
C ALA A 63 -6.26 -6.26 6.48
N LEU A 64 -6.86 -7.29 7.06
CA LEU A 64 -8.30 -7.36 7.30
C LEU A 64 -8.75 -6.35 8.36
N THR A 65 -8.01 -6.22 9.46
CA THR A 65 -8.36 -5.25 10.52
C THR A 65 -8.09 -3.81 10.09
N LEU A 66 -7.07 -3.57 9.26
CA LEU A 66 -6.82 -2.28 8.63
C LEU A 66 -7.99 -1.91 7.70
N LEU A 67 -8.43 -2.83 6.86
CA LEU A 67 -9.59 -2.63 6.00
C LEU A 67 -10.85 -2.35 6.84
N ALA A 68 -11.09 -3.13 7.91
CA ALA A 68 -12.20 -2.91 8.81
C ALA A 68 -12.16 -1.49 9.42
N ALA A 69 -10.99 -1.02 9.86
CA ALA A 69 -10.83 0.33 10.39
C ALA A 69 -11.09 1.41 9.33
N LEU A 70 -10.58 1.25 8.10
CA LEU A 70 -10.84 2.18 7.00
C LEU A 70 -12.34 2.30 6.70
N LEU A 71 -13.06 1.18 6.73
CA LEU A 71 -14.48 1.14 6.41
C LEU A 71 -15.39 1.64 7.56
N THR A 72 -14.96 1.49 8.80
CA THR A 72 -15.78 1.84 9.97
C THR A 72 -15.39 3.16 10.60
N VAL A 73 -14.10 3.33 10.93
CA VAL A 73 -13.64 4.54 11.64
C VAL A 73 -12.96 5.57 10.74
N GLY A 74 -12.82 5.30 9.43
CA GLY A 74 -12.17 6.21 8.49
C GLY A 74 -12.80 7.61 8.46
N GLY A 75 -14.14 7.70 8.56
CA GLY A 75 -14.87 8.97 8.62
C GLY A 75 -14.98 9.59 10.02
N LEU A 76 -14.54 8.89 11.07
CA LEU A 76 -14.73 9.32 12.46
C LEU A 76 -14.02 10.65 12.75
N SER A 77 -12.87 10.87 12.13
CA SER A 77 -12.08 12.09 12.29
C SER A 77 -12.75 13.35 11.71
N ASP A 78 -13.76 13.20 10.84
CA ASP A 78 -14.59 14.31 10.33
C ASP A 78 -15.61 14.80 11.37
N HIS A 79 -15.90 13.99 12.39
CA HIS A 79 -16.90 14.28 13.42
C HIS A 79 -16.27 14.59 14.77
N LEU A 80 -15.21 13.88 15.15
CA LEU A 80 -14.54 14.07 16.46
C LEU A 80 -13.33 15.02 16.38
N GLY A 81 -12.92 15.42 15.17
CA GLY A 81 -11.68 16.15 14.91
C GLY A 81 -10.53 15.23 14.51
N ARG A 82 -9.60 15.79 13.73
CA ARG A 82 -8.45 15.05 13.19
C ARG A 82 -7.48 14.62 14.28
N ARG A 83 -7.10 15.58 15.13
CA ARG A 83 -6.08 15.40 16.17
C ARG A 83 -6.44 14.34 17.21
N PRO A 84 -7.62 14.32 17.85
CA PRO A 84 -7.94 13.31 18.86
C PRO A 84 -7.99 11.89 18.28
N VAL A 85 -8.48 11.71 17.06
CA VAL A 85 -8.52 10.40 16.40
C VAL A 85 -7.11 9.91 16.10
N LEU A 86 -6.21 10.78 15.59
CA LEU A 86 -4.81 10.45 15.36
C LEU A 86 -4.10 10.03 16.65
N ILE A 87 -4.26 10.82 17.72
CA ILE A 87 -3.63 10.50 19.01
C ILE A 87 -4.12 9.15 19.53
N ALA A 88 -5.43 8.91 19.52
CA ALA A 88 -5.99 7.63 19.96
C ALA A 88 -5.46 6.44 19.12
N ALA A 89 -5.38 6.59 17.81
CA ALA A 89 -4.86 5.56 16.93
C ALA A 89 -3.36 5.30 17.15
N LEU A 90 -2.53 6.33 17.39
CA LEU A 90 -1.10 6.13 17.70
C LEU A 90 -0.88 5.49 19.08
N LEU A 91 -1.72 5.80 20.06
CA LEU A 91 -1.66 5.11 21.35
C LEU A 91 -2.07 3.63 21.21
N LEU A 92 -3.03 3.33 20.33
CA LEU A 92 -3.40 1.95 20.01
C LEU A 92 -2.28 1.23 19.24
N GLU A 93 -1.54 1.93 18.35
CA GLU A 93 -0.31 1.40 17.73
C GLU A 93 0.75 1.08 18.78
N ALA A 94 1.01 2.00 19.73
CA ALA A 94 1.94 1.77 20.81
C ALA A 94 1.54 0.54 21.65
N LEU A 95 0.24 0.39 21.96
CA LEU A 95 -0.28 -0.79 22.63
C LEU A 95 -0.03 -2.07 21.82
N GLY A 96 -0.25 -2.04 20.50
CA GLY A 96 0.09 -3.15 19.60
C GLY A 96 1.56 -3.53 19.69
N MET A 97 2.48 -2.55 19.77
CA MET A 97 3.92 -2.80 19.96
C MET A 97 4.21 -3.46 21.32
N LEU A 98 3.52 -3.06 22.39
CA LEU A 98 3.65 -3.69 23.71
C LEU A 98 3.14 -5.14 23.69
N VAL A 99 2.08 -5.42 22.94
CA VAL A 99 1.59 -6.81 22.76
C VAL A 99 2.61 -7.64 21.95
N PHE A 100 3.30 -7.08 20.96
CA PHE A 100 4.42 -7.76 20.30
C PHE A 100 5.57 -8.07 21.26
N LEU A 101 5.90 -7.16 22.18
CA LEU A 101 6.94 -7.38 23.20
C LEU A 101 6.59 -8.54 24.14
N SER A 102 5.31 -8.72 24.45
CA SER A 102 4.82 -9.81 25.30
C SER A 102 4.56 -11.12 24.54
N ALA A 103 4.94 -11.20 23.24
CA ALA A 103 4.59 -12.36 22.41
C ALA A 103 5.27 -13.65 22.88
N GLN A 104 4.45 -14.59 23.30
CA GLN A 104 4.86 -15.94 23.72
C GLN A 104 4.34 -17.04 22.79
N GLY A 105 3.59 -16.67 21.74
CA GLY A 105 3.02 -17.61 20.80
C GLY A 105 2.19 -16.95 19.71
N VAL A 106 1.58 -17.76 18.85
CA VAL A 106 0.82 -17.32 17.67
C VAL A 106 -0.38 -16.44 18.05
N GLY A 107 -1.09 -16.75 19.15
CA GLY A 107 -2.27 -15.97 19.58
C GLY A 107 -1.92 -14.51 19.89
N THR A 108 -0.81 -14.28 20.59
CA THR A 108 -0.33 -12.91 20.89
C THR A 108 0.15 -12.18 19.64
N LEU A 109 0.78 -12.88 18.67
CA LEU A 109 1.14 -12.29 17.38
C LEU A 109 -0.09 -11.89 16.57
N LEU A 110 -1.13 -12.72 16.54
CA LEU A 110 -2.40 -12.41 15.89
C LEU A 110 -3.06 -11.18 16.52
N LEU A 111 -3.12 -11.12 17.86
CA LEU A 111 -3.68 -9.97 18.58
C LEU A 111 -2.90 -8.70 18.30
N ALA A 112 -1.55 -8.74 18.37
CA ALA A 112 -0.69 -7.61 18.09
C ALA A 112 -0.92 -7.08 16.66
N ARG A 113 -0.99 -7.98 15.67
CA ARG A 113 -1.26 -7.63 14.27
C ARG A 113 -2.67 -7.09 14.05
N ALA A 114 -3.67 -7.61 14.76
CA ALA A 114 -5.03 -7.11 14.69
C ALA A 114 -5.14 -5.68 15.23
N LEU A 115 -4.55 -5.41 16.41
CA LEU A 115 -4.47 -4.07 16.98
C LEU A 115 -3.72 -3.10 16.07
N GLN A 116 -2.55 -3.52 15.58
CA GLN A 116 -1.74 -2.74 14.66
C GLN A 116 -2.49 -2.40 13.38
N GLY A 117 -3.13 -3.39 12.74
CA GLY A 117 -3.89 -3.14 11.51
C GLY A 117 -5.02 -2.15 11.73
N PHE A 118 -5.81 -2.33 12.78
CA PHE A 118 -6.90 -1.41 13.11
C PHE A 118 -6.40 0.02 13.37
N ALA A 119 -5.34 0.15 14.19
CA ALA A 119 -4.73 1.45 14.50
C ALA A 119 -4.16 2.13 13.24
N THR A 120 -3.41 1.38 12.40
CA THR A 120 -2.87 1.89 11.14
C THR A 120 -3.98 2.37 10.21
N GLY A 121 -5.09 1.63 10.08
CA GLY A 121 -6.21 2.02 9.23
C GLY A 121 -6.85 3.33 9.68
N ALA A 122 -7.15 3.44 10.97
CA ALA A 122 -7.72 4.64 11.57
C ALA A 122 -6.78 5.86 11.43
N ALA A 123 -5.50 5.68 11.76
CA ALA A 123 -4.51 6.75 11.72
C ALA A 123 -4.20 7.20 10.28
N THR A 124 -4.10 6.26 9.32
CA THR A 124 -3.81 6.60 7.93
C THR A 124 -4.94 7.40 7.29
N ALA A 125 -6.20 7.05 7.57
CA ALA A 125 -7.35 7.82 7.12
C ALA A 125 -7.31 9.26 7.64
N ALA A 126 -7.12 9.42 8.95
CA ALA A 126 -7.08 10.74 9.59
C ALA A 126 -5.85 11.57 9.16
N ALA A 127 -4.65 10.95 9.08
CA ALA A 127 -3.43 11.64 8.65
C ALA A 127 -3.50 12.08 7.18
N SER A 128 -4.07 11.25 6.30
CA SER A 128 -4.29 11.61 4.90
C SER A 128 -5.24 12.80 4.77
N ALA A 129 -6.28 12.87 5.60
CA ALA A 129 -7.19 14.00 5.64
C ALA A 129 -6.49 15.27 6.15
N VAL A 130 -5.65 15.20 7.20
CA VAL A 130 -4.82 16.32 7.67
C VAL A 130 -3.90 16.82 6.56
N LEU A 131 -3.27 15.92 5.79
CA LEU A 131 -2.43 16.30 4.65
C LEU A 131 -3.19 17.08 3.59
N VAL A 132 -4.45 16.74 3.34
CA VAL A 132 -5.31 17.50 2.42
C VAL A 132 -5.72 18.84 3.03
N ASP A 133 -6.13 18.85 4.32
CA ASP A 133 -6.59 20.06 5.02
C ASP A 133 -5.48 21.11 5.18
N LEU A 134 -4.23 20.69 5.40
CA LEU A 134 -3.07 21.55 5.66
C LEU A 134 -2.15 21.76 4.45
N GLN A 135 -2.45 21.16 3.28
CA GLN A 135 -1.62 21.34 2.09
C GLN A 135 -1.52 22.81 1.68
N PRO A 136 -0.39 23.23 1.04
CA PRO A 136 -0.23 24.58 0.52
C PRO A 136 -1.27 24.89 -0.56
N ASP A 137 -1.85 26.08 -0.53
CA ASP A 137 -2.91 26.51 -1.46
C ASP A 137 -2.48 26.52 -2.94
N LEU A 138 -1.17 26.66 -3.20
CA LEU A 138 -0.59 26.69 -4.54
C LEU A 138 -0.44 25.31 -5.19
N ASP A 139 -0.63 24.21 -4.44
CA ASP A 139 -0.45 22.86 -4.97
C ASP A 139 -1.42 21.84 -4.32
N PRO A 140 -2.66 21.78 -4.82
CA PRO A 140 -3.71 20.92 -4.25
C PRO A 140 -3.45 19.42 -4.43
N ARG A 141 -2.36 19.03 -5.12
CA ARG A 141 -1.97 17.62 -5.32
C ARG A 141 -0.91 17.15 -4.32
N ARG A 142 -0.34 18.06 -3.55
CA ARG A 142 0.80 17.80 -2.66
C ARG A 142 0.46 16.83 -1.53
N GLY A 143 -0.72 16.95 -0.93
CA GLY A 143 -1.19 16.04 0.13
C GLY A 143 -1.24 14.58 -0.33
N ALA A 144 -1.86 14.32 -1.48
CA ALA A 144 -1.94 12.96 -2.04
C ALA A 144 -0.56 12.40 -2.43
N LEU A 145 0.34 13.24 -2.96
CA LEU A 145 1.71 12.84 -3.28
C LEU A 145 2.48 12.43 -2.02
N VAL A 146 2.43 13.27 -0.97
CA VAL A 146 3.10 12.98 0.31
C VAL A 146 2.55 11.70 0.92
N THR A 147 1.23 11.50 0.94
CA THR A 147 0.62 10.24 1.41
C THR A 147 1.18 9.03 0.66
N SER A 148 1.21 9.06 -0.66
CA SER A 148 1.67 7.93 -1.49
C SER A 148 3.15 7.64 -1.28
N VAL A 149 4.00 8.68 -1.33
CA VAL A 149 5.46 8.54 -1.17
C VAL A 149 5.80 8.12 0.25
N ALA A 150 5.21 8.75 1.28
CA ALA A 150 5.44 8.41 2.68
C ALA A 150 5.02 6.97 2.99
N SER A 151 3.90 6.50 2.42
CA SER A 151 3.46 5.12 2.59
C SER A 151 4.50 4.12 2.07
N SER A 152 4.94 4.29 0.83
CA SER A 152 5.88 3.34 0.20
C SER A 152 7.29 3.43 0.81
N LEU A 153 7.78 4.64 1.10
CA LEU A 153 9.07 4.84 1.79
C LEU A 153 9.00 4.32 3.23
N GLY A 154 7.86 4.46 3.90
CA GLY A 154 7.63 3.90 5.23
C GLY A 154 7.79 2.38 5.22
N LEU A 155 7.12 1.68 4.30
CA LEU A 155 7.28 0.23 4.15
C LEU A 155 8.74 -0.18 3.92
N ALA A 156 9.46 0.55 3.05
CA ALA A 156 10.88 0.29 2.81
C ALA A 156 11.74 0.54 4.07
N ALA A 157 11.54 1.68 4.74
CA ALA A 157 12.29 2.06 5.92
C ALA A 157 12.06 1.10 7.10
N GLY A 158 10.81 0.67 7.32
CA GLY A 158 10.46 -0.26 8.38
C GLY A 158 11.06 -1.65 8.16
N ALA A 159 10.97 -2.18 6.94
CA ALA A 159 11.59 -3.45 6.60
C ALA A 159 13.12 -3.39 6.72
N LEU A 160 13.76 -2.31 6.21
CA LEU A 160 15.20 -2.13 6.31
C LEU A 160 15.65 -1.98 7.75
N GLY A 161 15.03 -1.06 8.52
CA GLY A 161 15.35 -0.81 9.92
C GLY A 161 15.21 -2.06 10.78
N SER A 162 14.08 -2.77 10.62
CA SER A 162 13.87 -4.05 11.31
C SER A 162 14.88 -5.11 10.88
N GLY A 163 15.17 -5.23 9.57
CA GLY A 163 16.17 -6.18 9.05
C GLY A 163 17.59 -5.91 9.59
N LEU A 164 17.98 -4.63 9.69
CA LEU A 164 19.25 -4.24 10.32
C LEU A 164 19.26 -4.60 11.80
N LEU A 165 18.19 -4.33 12.55
CA LEU A 165 18.10 -4.69 13.95
C LEU A 165 18.10 -6.21 14.16
N VAL A 166 17.43 -6.97 13.27
CA VAL A 166 17.44 -8.45 13.30
C VAL A 166 18.86 -8.98 13.06
N GLN A 167 19.62 -8.34 12.17
CA GLN A 167 20.98 -8.78 11.83
C GLN A 167 22.02 -8.45 12.91
N PHE A 168 21.89 -7.28 13.56
CA PHE A 168 22.98 -6.72 14.39
C PHE A 168 22.61 -6.50 15.86
N ALA A 169 21.32 -6.45 16.23
CA ALA A 169 20.92 -6.23 17.61
C ALA A 169 20.91 -7.53 18.44
N PRO A 170 21.27 -7.49 19.73
CA PRO A 170 21.31 -8.70 20.58
C PRO A 170 19.92 -9.28 20.90
N ALA A 171 18.87 -8.47 20.84
CA ALA A 171 17.49 -8.88 21.12
C ALA A 171 16.52 -8.27 20.08
N PRO A 172 16.56 -8.74 18.83
CA PRO A 172 15.86 -8.07 17.72
C PRO A 172 14.35 -7.99 17.92
N THR A 173 13.72 -9.03 18.45
CA THR A 173 12.28 -9.05 18.75
C THR A 173 11.86 -8.07 19.86
N THR A 174 12.78 -7.60 20.67
CA THR A 174 12.54 -6.60 21.72
C THR A 174 12.83 -5.20 21.22
N VAL A 175 14.05 -4.99 20.67
CA VAL A 175 14.53 -3.64 20.29
C VAL A 175 13.63 -3.01 19.23
N VAL A 176 13.20 -3.74 18.21
CA VAL A 176 12.32 -3.22 17.15
C VAL A 176 11.03 -2.65 17.75
N PHE A 177 10.36 -3.41 18.62
CA PHE A 177 9.06 -2.99 19.13
C PHE A 177 9.17 -1.95 20.25
N VAL A 178 10.25 -1.94 21.04
CA VAL A 178 10.51 -0.85 22.00
C VAL A 178 10.71 0.47 21.28
N VAL A 179 11.55 0.50 20.22
CA VAL A 179 11.79 1.70 19.42
C VAL A 179 10.49 2.21 18.81
N LEU A 180 9.68 1.33 18.24
CA LEU A 180 8.39 1.70 17.64
C LEU A 180 7.38 2.18 18.69
N ALA A 181 7.27 1.50 19.84
CA ALA A 181 6.37 1.91 20.92
C ALA A 181 6.72 3.33 21.43
N VAL A 182 8.00 3.58 21.72
CA VAL A 182 8.47 4.91 22.15
C VAL A 182 8.20 5.95 21.06
N THR A 183 8.47 5.62 19.80
CA THR A 183 8.22 6.52 18.68
C THR A 183 6.75 6.93 18.60
N PHE A 184 5.81 5.98 18.74
CA PHE A 184 4.38 6.29 18.70
C PHE A 184 3.88 7.08 19.90
N VAL A 185 4.40 6.82 21.09
CA VAL A 185 4.08 7.62 22.28
C VAL A 185 4.59 9.06 22.11
N VAL A 186 5.84 9.25 21.66
CA VAL A 186 6.41 10.56 21.39
C VAL A 186 5.61 11.28 20.29
N LEU A 187 5.30 10.58 19.22
CA LEU A 187 4.52 11.14 18.11
C LEU A 187 3.11 11.56 18.56
N ALA A 188 2.43 10.74 19.38
CA ALA A 188 1.15 11.09 19.98
C ALA A 188 1.23 12.34 20.88
N ALA A 189 2.34 12.50 21.62
CA ALA A 189 2.60 13.69 22.42
C ALA A 189 2.83 14.94 21.54
N VAL A 190 3.62 14.82 20.47
CA VAL A 190 3.89 15.91 19.51
C VAL A 190 2.62 16.31 18.75
N LEU A 191 1.74 15.37 18.42
CA LEU A 191 0.46 15.64 17.76
C LEU A 191 -0.49 16.52 18.58
N ARG A 192 -0.27 16.70 19.88
CA ARG A 192 -1.01 17.71 20.68
C ARG A 192 -0.75 19.15 20.20
N LEU A 193 0.38 19.37 19.52
CA LEU A 193 0.74 20.65 18.90
C LEU A 193 0.13 20.84 17.50
N LEU A 194 -0.48 19.80 16.93
CA LEU A 194 -1.14 19.87 15.62
C LEU A 194 -2.34 20.82 15.70
N PRO A 195 -2.46 21.81 14.78
CA PRO A 195 -3.68 22.61 14.70
C PRO A 195 -4.87 21.70 14.30
N GLU A 196 -5.99 21.87 14.99
CA GLU A 196 -7.21 21.14 14.62
C GLU A 196 -7.83 21.81 13.40
N SER A 197 -8.03 21.02 12.34
CA SER A 197 -8.57 21.50 11.06
C SER A 197 -10.09 21.35 10.96
N VAL A 198 -10.70 20.54 11.84
CA VAL A 198 -12.14 20.23 11.79
C VAL A 198 -12.76 20.38 13.18
N ALA A 199 -13.83 21.18 13.26
CA ALA A 199 -14.61 21.26 14.48
C ALA A 199 -15.46 20.00 14.69
N ALA A 200 -15.58 19.56 15.94
CA ALA A 200 -16.44 18.43 16.30
C ALA A 200 -17.90 18.67 15.87
N ARG A 201 -18.51 17.63 15.27
CA ARG A 201 -19.89 17.67 14.77
C ARG A 201 -20.67 16.45 15.27
N PRO A 202 -22.00 16.57 15.46
CA PRO A 202 -22.83 15.41 15.75
C PRO A 202 -22.83 14.41 14.60
N GLY A 203 -23.11 13.11 14.89
CA GLY A 203 -23.17 12.06 13.86
C GLY A 203 -22.01 11.08 13.88
N ALA A 204 -21.08 11.14 14.83
CA ALA A 204 -19.94 10.23 14.96
C ALA A 204 -20.33 8.75 14.91
N LEU A 205 -21.39 8.33 15.63
CA LEU A 205 -21.88 6.95 15.59
C LEU A 205 -22.48 6.56 14.24
N ALA A 206 -23.13 7.48 13.55
CA ALA A 206 -23.67 7.22 12.21
C ALA A 206 -22.56 7.08 11.16
N SER A 207 -21.40 7.75 11.35
CA SER A 207 -20.24 7.65 10.46
C SER A 207 -19.53 6.29 10.53
N LEU A 208 -19.77 5.48 11.59
CA LEU A 208 -19.21 4.13 11.72
C LEU A 208 -19.87 3.10 10.79
N ARG A 209 -21.00 3.45 10.16
CA ARG A 209 -21.66 2.56 9.19
C ARG A 209 -20.91 2.60 7.88
N PRO A 210 -20.36 1.47 7.41
CA PRO A 210 -19.67 1.41 6.12
C PRO A 210 -20.62 1.83 4.98
N ARG A 211 -20.16 2.75 4.15
CA ARG A 211 -20.86 3.11 2.91
C ARG A 211 -20.05 2.59 1.75
N LEU A 212 -20.67 1.71 0.97
CA LEU A 212 -20.05 1.04 -0.15
C LEU A 212 -20.97 1.11 -1.35
N ALA A 213 -20.55 1.79 -2.39
CA ALA A 213 -21.26 1.78 -3.65
C ALA A 213 -20.30 2.00 -4.82
N VAL A 214 -20.56 1.30 -5.91
CA VAL A 214 -19.95 1.59 -7.22
C VAL A 214 -21.04 2.21 -8.07
N PRO A 215 -20.95 3.51 -8.42
CA PRO A 215 -21.94 4.19 -9.24
C PRO A 215 -22.16 3.46 -10.56
N PRO A 216 -23.39 3.37 -11.06
CA PRO A 216 -23.70 2.60 -12.28
C PRO A 216 -22.83 2.99 -13.48
N HIS A 217 -22.57 4.28 -13.67
CA HIS A 217 -21.72 4.80 -14.76
C HIS A 217 -20.25 4.41 -14.61
N ALA A 218 -19.76 4.17 -13.39
CA ALA A 218 -18.36 3.78 -13.11
C ALA A 218 -18.15 2.25 -13.10
N ARG A 219 -19.20 1.43 -13.09
CA ARG A 219 -19.10 -0.03 -12.92
C ARG A 219 -18.23 -0.70 -13.99
N ARG A 220 -18.40 -0.30 -15.26
CA ARG A 220 -17.62 -0.86 -16.37
C ARG A 220 -16.13 -0.61 -16.19
N ASP A 221 -15.76 0.62 -15.86
CA ASP A 221 -14.37 1.00 -15.66
C ASP A 221 -13.79 0.39 -14.38
N PHE A 222 -14.61 0.26 -13.32
CA PHE A 222 -14.23 -0.42 -12.09
C PHE A 222 -13.88 -1.90 -12.36
N ILE A 223 -14.76 -2.64 -13.07
CA ILE A 223 -14.54 -4.04 -13.45
C ILE A 223 -13.29 -4.17 -14.34
N ALA A 224 -13.13 -3.29 -15.32
CA ALA A 224 -11.97 -3.29 -16.22
C ALA A 224 -10.64 -2.97 -15.49
N THR A 225 -10.69 -2.21 -14.40
CA THR A 225 -9.51 -1.84 -13.59
C THR A 225 -9.22 -2.85 -12.48
N THR A 226 -10.21 -3.66 -12.09
CA THR A 226 -10.07 -4.67 -11.02
C THR A 226 -8.85 -5.60 -11.20
N PRO A 227 -8.53 -6.14 -12.39
CA PRO A 227 -7.33 -6.97 -12.58
C PRO A 227 -6.02 -6.25 -12.20
N VAL A 228 -5.92 -4.93 -12.47
CA VAL A 228 -4.76 -4.12 -12.07
C VAL A 228 -4.67 -4.03 -10.54
N LEU A 229 -5.79 -3.71 -9.88
CA LEU A 229 -5.86 -3.62 -8.41
C LEU A 229 -5.47 -4.96 -7.77
N VAL A 230 -6.02 -6.06 -8.29
CA VAL A 230 -5.72 -7.40 -7.76
C VAL A 230 -4.26 -7.77 -8.01
N ALA A 231 -3.74 -7.60 -9.23
CA ALA A 231 -2.36 -7.95 -9.55
C ALA A 231 -1.35 -7.17 -8.69
N THR A 232 -1.53 -5.85 -8.57
CA THR A 232 -0.62 -5.00 -7.80
C THR A 232 -0.61 -5.38 -6.32
N TRP A 233 -1.77 -5.47 -5.68
CA TRP A 233 -1.87 -5.73 -4.25
C TRP A 233 -1.55 -7.19 -3.89
N ALA A 234 -1.93 -8.16 -4.73
CA ALA A 234 -1.52 -9.53 -4.54
C ALA A 234 0.01 -9.66 -4.56
N MET A 235 0.70 -8.99 -5.49
CA MET A 235 2.16 -9.02 -5.52
C MET A 235 2.79 -8.41 -4.27
N GLY A 236 2.23 -7.30 -3.77
CA GLY A 236 2.60 -6.74 -2.48
C GLY A 236 2.41 -7.75 -1.33
N GLY A 237 1.29 -8.46 -1.32
CA GLY A 237 1.02 -9.55 -0.37
C GLY A 237 2.08 -10.64 -0.40
N LEU A 238 2.49 -11.10 -1.57
CA LEU A 238 3.55 -12.11 -1.72
C LEU A 238 4.89 -11.63 -1.14
N TYR A 239 5.36 -10.46 -1.58
CA TYR A 239 6.68 -9.96 -1.18
C TYR A 239 6.77 -9.60 0.29
N LEU A 240 5.71 -9.04 0.88
CA LEU A 240 5.71 -8.65 2.29
C LEU A 240 5.48 -9.83 3.25
N SER A 241 4.79 -10.91 2.80
CA SER A 241 4.52 -12.07 3.64
C SER A 241 5.55 -13.20 3.45
N LEU A 242 5.75 -13.65 2.23
CA LEU A 242 6.58 -14.82 1.89
C LEU A 242 7.94 -14.45 1.28
N GLY A 243 8.15 -13.19 0.85
CA GLY A 243 9.41 -12.73 0.26
C GLY A 243 10.65 -13.06 1.09
N PRO A 244 10.69 -12.74 2.40
CA PRO A 244 11.79 -13.12 3.28
C PRO A 244 12.02 -14.63 3.35
N SER A 245 10.94 -15.42 3.40
CA SER A 245 11.04 -16.90 3.41
C SER A 245 11.55 -17.46 2.09
N VAL A 246 11.16 -16.89 0.95
CA VAL A 246 11.68 -17.24 -0.38
C VAL A 246 13.19 -16.96 -0.46
N SER A 247 13.60 -15.78 0.00
CA SER A 247 15.02 -15.38 0.06
C SER A 247 15.84 -16.40 0.87
N ALA A 248 15.37 -16.75 2.06
CA ALA A 248 16.09 -17.65 2.98
C ALA A 248 16.08 -19.11 2.50
N SER A 249 14.92 -19.64 2.09
CA SER A 249 14.76 -21.09 1.87
C SER A 249 14.94 -21.51 0.41
N VAL A 250 14.51 -20.68 -0.57
CA VAL A 250 14.62 -21.03 -2.00
C VAL A 250 15.95 -20.56 -2.58
N LEU A 251 16.36 -19.33 -2.24
CA LEU A 251 17.61 -18.74 -2.74
C LEU A 251 18.81 -19.00 -1.82
N GLN A 252 18.59 -19.67 -0.68
CA GLN A 252 19.65 -20.05 0.29
C GLN A 252 20.45 -18.86 0.83
N LEU A 253 19.84 -17.68 0.91
CA LEU A 253 20.48 -16.48 1.43
C LEU A 253 20.34 -16.44 2.96
N ARG A 254 21.43 -16.72 3.67
CA ARG A 254 21.46 -16.91 5.13
C ARG A 254 21.31 -15.62 5.95
N SER A 255 21.53 -14.44 5.34
CA SER A 255 21.44 -13.17 6.04
C SER A 255 19.98 -12.74 6.20
N HIS A 256 19.57 -12.40 7.41
CA HIS A 256 18.23 -11.84 7.68
C HIS A 256 18.01 -10.51 6.94
N LEU A 257 19.06 -9.76 6.68
CA LEU A 257 19.02 -8.51 5.93
C LEU A 257 18.55 -8.74 4.48
N THR A 258 18.89 -9.88 3.86
CA THR A 258 18.45 -10.16 2.48
C THR A 258 16.94 -10.28 2.37
N GLY A 259 16.28 -10.86 3.37
CA GLY A 259 14.81 -10.89 3.44
C GLY A 259 14.19 -9.50 3.53
N ALA A 260 14.80 -8.60 4.31
CA ALA A 260 14.38 -7.20 4.38
C ALA A 260 14.60 -6.48 3.05
N LEU A 261 15.74 -6.71 2.39
CA LEU A 261 16.07 -6.10 1.09
C LEU A 261 15.09 -6.49 -0.02
N VAL A 262 14.47 -7.68 0.04
CA VAL A 262 13.38 -8.05 -0.88
C VAL A 262 12.21 -7.06 -0.76
N VAL A 263 11.77 -6.78 0.47
CA VAL A 263 10.69 -5.83 0.73
C VAL A 263 11.09 -4.42 0.30
N VAL A 264 12.32 -4.01 0.63
CA VAL A 264 12.88 -2.69 0.22
C VAL A 264 12.93 -2.56 -1.29
N ALA A 265 13.46 -3.56 -2.01
CA ALA A 265 13.56 -3.53 -3.46
C ALA A 265 12.18 -3.34 -4.13
N PHE A 266 11.15 -4.01 -3.62
CA PHE A 266 9.79 -3.88 -4.12
C PHE A 266 9.17 -2.52 -3.80
N THR A 267 9.20 -2.12 -2.51
CA THR A 267 8.47 -0.92 -2.06
C THR A 267 9.17 0.38 -2.42
N ALA A 268 10.51 0.45 -2.34
CA ALA A 268 11.26 1.64 -2.70
C ALA A 268 11.21 1.92 -4.21
N SER A 269 11.36 0.89 -5.06
CA SER A 269 11.22 1.08 -6.51
C SER A 269 9.82 1.54 -6.88
N GLY A 270 8.78 1.01 -6.21
CA GLY A 270 7.40 1.47 -6.36
C GLY A 270 7.19 2.92 -5.96
N ALA A 271 7.80 3.36 -4.85
CA ALA A 271 7.76 4.75 -4.40
C ALA A 271 8.39 5.71 -5.42
N VAL A 272 9.60 5.38 -5.88
CA VAL A 272 10.34 6.18 -6.84
C VAL A 272 9.56 6.33 -8.14
N THR A 273 9.08 5.22 -8.70
CA THR A 273 8.35 5.25 -9.98
C THR A 273 6.98 5.89 -9.88
N ALA A 274 6.25 5.74 -8.76
CA ALA A 274 5.02 6.48 -8.50
C ALA A 274 5.27 7.99 -8.47
N ALA A 275 6.35 8.44 -7.81
CA ALA A 275 6.75 9.84 -7.76
C ALA A 275 7.13 10.39 -9.15
N LEU A 276 7.87 9.64 -9.94
CA LEU A 276 8.25 10.02 -11.32
C LEU A 276 7.02 10.09 -12.25
N CYS A 277 6.07 9.17 -12.08
CA CYS A 277 4.85 9.11 -12.90
C CYS A 277 3.71 10.02 -12.40
N ARG A 278 3.96 10.87 -11.38
CA ARG A 278 2.92 11.73 -10.77
C ARG A 278 2.21 12.66 -11.76
N ALA A 279 2.92 13.15 -12.77
CA ALA A 279 2.38 14.04 -13.82
C ALA A 279 1.79 13.27 -15.02
N ALA A 280 2.01 11.96 -15.10
CA ALA A 280 1.53 11.17 -16.23
C ALA A 280 0.00 11.05 -16.22
N ALA A 281 -0.59 10.92 -17.40
CA ALA A 281 -2.02 10.63 -17.55
C ALA A 281 -2.34 9.29 -16.84
N PRO A 282 -3.42 9.22 -16.04
CA PRO A 282 -3.72 8.06 -15.20
C PRO A 282 -3.71 6.72 -15.95
N ARG A 283 -4.33 6.70 -17.14
CA ARG A 283 -4.37 5.50 -17.98
C ARG A 283 -2.98 5.08 -18.49
N ARG A 284 -2.11 6.03 -18.84
CA ARG A 284 -0.72 5.74 -19.29
C ARG A 284 0.10 5.18 -18.13
N ALA A 285 0.01 5.79 -16.95
CA ALA A 285 0.68 5.30 -15.76
C ALA A 285 0.23 3.88 -15.40
N MET A 286 -1.09 3.60 -15.42
CA MET A 286 -1.66 2.29 -15.17
C MET A 286 -1.13 1.23 -16.15
N LEU A 287 -1.14 1.50 -17.45
CA LEU A 287 -0.72 0.54 -18.47
C LEU A 287 0.79 0.30 -18.42
N ALA A 288 1.60 1.36 -18.33
CA ALA A 288 3.06 1.22 -18.21
C ALA A 288 3.44 0.47 -16.92
N GLY A 289 2.78 0.79 -15.81
CA GLY A 289 2.97 0.09 -14.55
C GLY A 289 2.58 -1.39 -14.63
N SER A 290 1.44 -1.73 -15.27
CA SER A 290 1.03 -3.12 -15.46
C SER A 290 1.99 -3.90 -16.35
N ALA A 291 2.55 -3.28 -17.39
CA ALA A 291 3.57 -3.89 -18.25
C ALA A 291 4.87 -4.15 -17.48
N ALA A 292 5.33 -3.18 -16.68
CA ALA A 292 6.51 -3.35 -15.83
C ALA A 292 6.28 -4.41 -14.74
N LEU A 293 5.08 -4.45 -14.13
CA LEU A 293 4.71 -5.49 -13.17
C LEU A 293 4.77 -6.88 -13.83
N ALA A 294 4.17 -7.05 -15.01
CA ALA A 294 4.22 -8.31 -15.74
C ALA A 294 5.66 -8.73 -16.10
N ALA A 295 6.47 -7.78 -16.60
CA ALA A 295 7.88 -8.05 -16.91
C ALA A 295 8.68 -8.45 -15.66
N GLY A 296 8.52 -7.71 -14.54
CA GLY A 296 9.20 -8.01 -13.29
C GLY A 296 8.80 -9.35 -12.69
N THR A 297 7.52 -9.72 -12.77
CA THR A 297 7.05 -11.03 -12.29
C THR A 297 7.51 -12.17 -13.18
N LEU A 298 7.65 -11.98 -14.50
CA LEU A 298 8.29 -12.96 -15.40
C LEU A 298 9.76 -13.17 -15.06
N VAL A 299 10.51 -12.10 -14.80
CA VAL A 299 11.91 -12.22 -14.33
C VAL A 299 11.97 -12.92 -12.97
N THR A 300 11.02 -12.65 -12.07
CA THR A 300 10.94 -13.37 -10.78
C THR A 300 10.66 -14.86 -10.98
N LEU A 301 9.78 -15.23 -11.91
CA LEU A 301 9.53 -16.64 -12.26
C LEU A 301 10.81 -17.33 -12.76
N LEU A 302 11.53 -16.71 -13.70
CA LEU A 302 12.79 -17.21 -14.20
C LEU A 302 13.84 -17.33 -13.08
N ALA A 303 13.90 -16.35 -12.19
CA ALA A 303 14.80 -16.35 -11.04
C ALA A 303 14.52 -17.49 -10.06
N LEU A 304 13.25 -17.80 -9.82
CA LEU A 304 12.84 -18.93 -8.97
C LEU A 304 13.15 -20.27 -9.66
N GLU A 305 13.01 -20.35 -10.98
CA GLU A 305 13.36 -21.55 -11.76
C GLU A 305 14.87 -21.82 -11.70
N THR A 306 15.68 -20.81 -11.97
CA THR A 306 17.15 -20.90 -12.01
C THR A 306 17.80 -20.76 -10.62
N ARG A 307 17.03 -20.47 -9.57
CA ARG A 307 17.50 -20.14 -8.20
C ARG A 307 18.53 -19.00 -8.18
N SER A 308 18.39 -18.05 -9.10
CA SER A 308 19.30 -16.92 -9.23
C SER A 308 18.86 -15.76 -8.30
N ALA A 309 19.63 -15.51 -7.25
CA ALA A 309 19.38 -14.39 -6.34
C ALA A 309 19.46 -13.02 -7.05
N PRO A 310 20.48 -12.71 -7.89
CA PRO A 310 20.50 -11.44 -8.61
C PRO A 310 19.28 -11.21 -9.50
N ALA A 311 18.86 -12.25 -10.26
CA ALA A 311 17.67 -12.15 -11.10
C ALA A 311 16.39 -11.94 -10.26
N PHE A 312 16.30 -12.57 -9.08
CA PHE A 312 15.18 -12.38 -8.16
C PHE A 312 15.07 -10.92 -7.69
N PHE A 313 16.18 -10.30 -7.26
CA PHE A 313 16.17 -8.89 -6.85
C PHE A 313 15.87 -7.93 -8.01
N VAL A 314 16.40 -8.20 -9.22
CA VAL A 314 16.05 -7.45 -10.42
C VAL A 314 14.55 -7.55 -10.72
N GLY A 315 14.03 -8.79 -10.75
CA GLY A 315 12.59 -9.02 -10.96
C GLY A 315 11.71 -8.32 -9.92
N THR A 316 12.11 -8.40 -8.65
CA THR A 316 11.44 -7.73 -7.52
C THR A 316 11.44 -6.21 -7.70
N ALA A 317 12.57 -5.61 -8.05
CA ALA A 317 12.68 -4.16 -8.26
C ALA A 317 11.86 -3.70 -9.48
N VAL A 318 11.87 -4.45 -10.58
CA VAL A 318 11.06 -4.15 -11.78
C VAL A 318 9.56 -4.33 -11.49
N ALA A 319 9.17 -5.38 -10.76
CA ALA A 319 7.79 -5.58 -10.33
C ALA A 319 7.31 -4.43 -9.42
N GLY A 320 8.16 -4.02 -8.47
CA GLY A 320 7.90 -2.85 -7.62
C GLY A 320 7.78 -1.56 -8.42
N ALA A 321 8.68 -1.34 -9.39
CA ALA A 321 8.61 -0.20 -10.30
C ALA A 321 7.29 -0.18 -11.11
N GLY A 322 6.71 -1.34 -11.37
CA GLY A 322 5.38 -1.47 -11.97
C GLY A 322 4.23 -1.24 -10.99
N PHE A 323 4.36 -1.71 -9.74
CA PHE A 323 3.35 -1.59 -8.69
C PHE A 323 2.90 -0.15 -8.47
N GLY A 324 3.84 0.77 -8.26
CA GLY A 324 3.56 2.16 -7.93
C GLY A 324 2.69 2.87 -8.98
N PRO A 325 3.15 2.98 -10.24
CA PRO A 325 2.38 3.62 -11.30
C PRO A 325 1.08 2.90 -11.66
N ALA A 326 1.05 1.57 -11.62
CA ALA A 326 -0.16 0.80 -11.93
C ALA A 326 -1.27 1.11 -10.93
N PHE A 327 -0.98 1.05 -9.63
CA PHE A 327 -1.96 1.39 -8.59
C PHE A 327 -2.34 2.87 -8.62
N LEU A 328 -1.36 3.79 -8.71
CA LEU A 328 -1.61 5.22 -8.79
C LEU A 328 -2.53 5.57 -9.98
N GLY A 329 -2.25 4.98 -11.13
CA GLY A 329 -3.04 5.17 -12.35
C GLY A 329 -4.46 4.62 -12.23
N ALA A 330 -4.61 3.41 -11.71
CA ALA A 330 -5.91 2.77 -11.45
C ALA A 330 -6.75 3.60 -10.48
N PHE A 331 -6.18 3.96 -9.33
CA PHE A 331 -6.82 4.76 -8.29
C PHE A 331 -7.29 6.13 -8.83
N ARG A 332 -6.42 6.84 -9.53
CA ARG A 332 -6.76 8.16 -10.12
C ARG A 332 -7.79 8.04 -11.23
N SER A 333 -7.72 7.01 -12.07
CA SER A 333 -8.71 6.79 -13.12
C SER A 333 -10.11 6.61 -12.55
N LEU A 334 -10.26 5.82 -11.48
CA LEU A 334 -11.53 5.59 -10.82
C LEU A 334 -12.00 6.82 -10.03
N ALA A 335 -11.10 7.49 -9.32
CA ALA A 335 -11.43 8.70 -8.54
C ALA A 335 -11.98 9.86 -9.40
N LEU A 336 -11.58 9.94 -10.68
CA LEU A 336 -12.07 10.94 -11.63
C LEU A 336 -13.50 10.66 -12.13
N LEU A 337 -14.00 9.44 -11.97
CA LEU A 337 -15.36 9.06 -12.39
C LEU A 337 -16.42 9.39 -11.34
N ALA A 338 -16.02 9.59 -10.09
CA ALA A 338 -16.94 9.82 -8.98
C ALA A 338 -17.17 11.31 -8.72
N THR A 339 -18.43 11.68 -8.48
CA THR A 339 -18.75 13.01 -7.91
C THR A 339 -18.16 13.13 -6.49
N PRO A 340 -18.03 14.35 -5.93
CA PRO A 340 -17.51 14.52 -4.57
C PRO A 340 -18.24 13.65 -3.54
N GLU A 341 -19.58 13.52 -3.66
CA GLU A 341 -20.44 12.77 -2.74
C GLU A 341 -20.24 11.25 -2.86
N GLN A 342 -20.00 10.77 -4.08
CA GLN A 342 -19.82 9.32 -4.39
C GLN A 342 -18.39 8.84 -4.20
N ARG A 343 -17.43 9.77 -4.12
CA ARG A 343 -15.99 9.44 -4.14
C ARG A 343 -15.58 8.56 -2.96
N ALA A 344 -16.09 8.84 -1.76
CA ALA A 344 -15.77 8.05 -0.57
C ALA A 344 -16.23 6.59 -0.72
N GLU A 345 -17.44 6.36 -1.24
CA GLU A 345 -18.01 5.03 -1.44
C GLU A 345 -17.27 4.22 -2.51
N LEU A 346 -16.92 4.88 -3.63
CA LEU A 346 -16.13 4.24 -4.70
C LEU A 346 -14.71 3.90 -4.23
N LEU A 347 -14.05 4.79 -3.50
CA LEU A 347 -12.71 4.51 -2.97
C LEU A 347 -12.74 3.42 -1.90
N ALA A 348 -13.81 3.33 -1.10
CA ALA A 348 -14.01 2.19 -0.19
C ALA A 348 -14.06 0.86 -0.96
N ALA A 349 -14.75 0.80 -2.11
CA ALA A 349 -14.76 -0.38 -2.97
C ALA A 349 -13.37 -0.73 -3.52
N VAL A 350 -12.58 0.28 -3.92
CA VAL A 350 -11.18 0.09 -4.35
C VAL A 350 -10.35 -0.50 -3.22
N TYR A 351 -10.46 0.02 -2.00
CA TYR A 351 -9.72 -0.51 -0.84
C TYR A 351 -10.13 -1.94 -0.48
N ILE A 352 -11.43 -2.28 -0.56
CA ILE A 352 -11.89 -3.65 -0.33
C ILE A 352 -11.21 -4.61 -1.31
N VAL A 353 -11.28 -4.33 -2.61
CA VAL A 353 -10.61 -5.16 -3.62
C VAL A 353 -9.11 -5.27 -3.34
N SER A 354 -8.46 -4.15 -3.05
CA SER A 354 -7.03 -4.08 -2.80
C SER A 354 -6.59 -4.89 -1.59
N TYR A 355 -7.20 -4.68 -0.41
CA TYR A 355 -6.82 -5.38 0.81
C TYR A 355 -7.22 -6.86 0.82
N LEU A 356 -8.32 -7.24 0.17
CA LEU A 356 -8.67 -8.65 -0.04
C LEU A 356 -7.64 -9.32 -0.99
N ALA A 357 -7.24 -8.64 -2.05
CA ALA A 357 -6.19 -9.12 -2.96
C ALA A 357 -4.81 -9.21 -2.28
N PHE A 358 -4.54 -8.34 -1.31
CA PHE A 358 -3.31 -8.37 -0.51
C PHE A 358 -3.28 -9.54 0.48
N SER A 359 -4.41 -9.88 1.07
CA SER A 359 -4.49 -10.86 2.18
C SER A 359 -4.90 -12.25 1.74
N ILE A 360 -5.99 -12.40 0.97
CA ILE A 360 -6.55 -13.72 0.64
C ILE A 360 -5.57 -14.59 -0.16
N PRO A 361 -4.96 -14.12 -1.28
CA PRO A 361 -4.01 -14.93 -2.02
C PRO A 361 -2.78 -15.29 -1.20
N ALA A 362 -2.30 -14.39 -0.32
CA ALA A 362 -1.17 -14.67 0.57
C ALA A 362 -1.50 -15.79 1.59
N VAL A 363 -2.70 -15.75 2.19
CA VAL A 363 -3.16 -16.81 3.13
C VAL A 363 -3.35 -18.14 2.41
N VAL A 364 -3.92 -18.14 1.21
CA VAL A 364 -4.06 -19.35 0.38
C VAL A 364 -2.68 -19.90 0.04
N ALA A 365 -1.75 -19.05 -0.39
CA ALA A 365 -0.38 -19.45 -0.69
C ALA A 365 0.29 -20.09 0.54
N GLY A 366 0.19 -19.47 1.71
CA GLY A 366 0.76 -20.02 2.94
C GLY A 366 0.24 -21.43 3.31
N ARG A 367 -1.06 -21.70 3.06
CA ARG A 367 -1.64 -23.04 3.26
C ARG A 367 -1.10 -24.06 2.28
N LEU A 368 -0.82 -23.64 1.05
CA LEU A 368 -0.30 -24.51 0.00
C LEU A 368 1.22 -24.78 0.12
N VAL A 369 1.96 -23.99 0.90
CA VAL A 369 3.41 -24.19 1.07
C VAL A 369 3.72 -25.57 1.66
N THR A 370 2.95 -26.05 2.63
CA THR A 370 3.21 -27.36 3.28
C THR A 370 3.05 -28.56 2.32
N PRO A 371 1.95 -28.70 1.55
CA PRO A 371 1.79 -29.83 0.63
C PRO A 371 2.57 -29.70 -0.68
N VAL A 372 2.82 -28.48 -1.17
CA VAL A 372 3.33 -28.27 -2.54
C VAL A 372 4.79 -27.75 -2.54
N GLY A 373 5.22 -27.14 -1.45
CA GLY A 373 6.54 -26.52 -1.32
C GLY A 373 6.55 -25.03 -1.68
N LEU A 374 7.39 -24.27 -0.97
CA LEU A 374 7.44 -22.81 -1.07
C LEU A 374 7.78 -22.32 -2.49
N ARG A 375 8.73 -22.96 -3.18
CA ARG A 375 9.14 -22.59 -4.54
C ARG A 375 7.98 -22.70 -5.52
N ALA A 376 7.30 -23.85 -5.54
CA ALA A 376 6.20 -24.11 -6.48
C ALA A 376 5.02 -23.15 -6.21
N VAL A 377 4.70 -22.88 -4.93
CA VAL A 377 3.67 -21.91 -4.55
C VAL A 377 4.05 -20.49 -4.98
N ALA A 378 5.29 -20.07 -4.76
CA ALA A 378 5.74 -18.73 -5.18
C ALA A 378 5.71 -18.58 -6.71
N MET A 379 6.07 -19.62 -7.45
CA MET A 379 5.98 -19.65 -8.93
C MET A 379 4.53 -19.58 -9.41
N ALA A 380 3.63 -20.39 -8.86
CA ALA A 380 2.20 -20.36 -9.21
C ALA A 380 1.58 -18.99 -8.90
N TYR A 381 1.95 -18.40 -7.77
CA TYR A 381 1.49 -17.07 -7.37
C TYR A 381 1.99 -15.99 -8.35
N ALA A 382 3.29 -15.98 -8.65
CA ALA A 382 3.86 -15.03 -9.60
C ALA A 382 3.27 -15.20 -11.01
N ALA A 383 3.01 -16.43 -11.45
CA ALA A 383 2.35 -16.72 -12.74
C ALA A 383 0.92 -16.17 -12.78
N ALA A 384 0.13 -16.34 -11.69
CA ALA A 384 -1.22 -15.79 -11.58
C ALA A 384 -1.22 -14.25 -11.63
N VAL A 385 -0.28 -13.60 -10.92
CA VAL A 385 -0.12 -12.13 -10.97
C VAL A 385 0.29 -11.68 -12.36
N THR A 386 1.20 -12.40 -13.03
CA THR A 386 1.61 -12.09 -14.40
C THR A 386 0.40 -12.14 -15.34
N ALA A 387 -0.40 -13.21 -15.25
CA ALA A 387 -1.62 -13.35 -16.06
C ALA A 387 -2.60 -12.19 -15.83
N LEU A 388 -2.85 -11.81 -14.58
CA LEU A 388 -3.71 -10.67 -14.24
C LEU A 388 -3.16 -9.34 -14.79
N ALA A 389 -1.85 -9.11 -14.68
CA ALA A 389 -1.20 -7.91 -15.21
C ALA A 389 -1.29 -7.84 -16.75
N LEU A 390 -1.17 -8.98 -17.43
CA LEU A 390 -1.34 -9.08 -18.89
C LEU A 390 -2.80 -8.87 -19.31
N ILE A 391 -3.77 -9.45 -18.57
CA ILE A 391 -5.21 -9.23 -18.81
C ILE A 391 -5.53 -7.75 -18.75
N ALA A 392 -4.94 -7.02 -17.82
CA ALA A 392 -5.11 -5.58 -17.69
C ALA A 392 -4.65 -4.78 -18.92
N LEU A 393 -3.75 -5.32 -19.74
CA LEU A 393 -3.25 -4.69 -20.97
C LEU A 393 -4.14 -4.96 -22.21
N LEU A 394 -4.99 -6.00 -22.18
CA LEU A 394 -5.80 -6.39 -23.33
C LEU A 394 -6.66 -5.27 -23.92
N PRO A 395 -7.37 -4.42 -23.15
CA PRO A 395 -8.16 -3.33 -23.71
C PRO A 395 -7.32 -2.29 -24.46
N ALA A 396 -6.09 -2.05 -24.01
CA ALA A 396 -5.19 -1.10 -24.67
C ALA A 396 -4.64 -1.66 -25.98
N VAL A 397 -4.27 -2.93 -26.01
CA VAL A 397 -3.80 -3.62 -27.21
C VAL A 397 -4.92 -3.68 -28.25
N ALA A 398 -6.14 -4.01 -27.83
CA ALA A 398 -7.31 -4.05 -28.73
C ALA A 398 -7.66 -2.68 -29.32
N SER A 399 -7.51 -1.59 -28.55
CA SER A 399 -7.74 -0.23 -29.06
C SER A 399 -6.65 0.22 -30.05
N ALA A 400 -5.37 -0.09 -29.75
CA ALA A 400 -4.27 0.22 -30.65
C ALA A 400 -4.34 -0.57 -31.97
N ALA A 401 -4.76 -1.83 -31.93
CA ALA A 401 -4.96 -2.64 -33.13
C ALA A 401 -6.11 -2.09 -34.02
N ARG A 402 -7.17 -1.59 -33.42
CA ARG A 402 -8.29 -0.95 -34.14
C ARG A 402 -7.87 0.34 -34.81
N SER A 403 -7.11 1.20 -34.14
CA SER A 403 -6.63 2.47 -34.74
C SER A 403 -5.65 2.23 -35.90
N ARG A 404 -4.78 1.21 -35.79
CA ARG A 404 -3.87 0.85 -36.89
C ARG A 404 -4.62 0.30 -38.11
N ARG A 405 -5.69 -0.49 -37.90
CA ARG A 405 -6.53 -0.95 -39.03
C ARG A 405 -7.28 0.19 -39.71
N ALA A 406 -7.81 1.14 -38.93
CA ALA A 406 -8.49 2.31 -39.48
C ALA A 406 -7.53 3.22 -40.29
N SER A 407 -6.30 3.41 -39.83
CA SER A 407 -5.31 4.19 -40.57
C SER A 407 -4.79 3.47 -41.82
N GLY A 408 -4.70 2.14 -41.81
CA GLY A 408 -4.35 1.34 -43.00
C GLY A 408 -5.39 1.44 -44.10
N VAL A 409 -6.68 1.35 -43.74
CA VAL A 409 -7.79 1.49 -44.69
C VAL A 409 -7.84 2.88 -45.32
N CYS A 410 -7.54 3.94 -44.56
CA CYS A 410 -7.47 5.31 -45.12
C CYS A 410 -6.29 5.52 -46.10
N GLN A 411 -5.18 4.80 -45.90
CA GLN A 411 -4.04 4.87 -46.83
C GLN A 411 -4.30 4.13 -48.15
N ASP A 412 -4.99 3.00 -48.09
CA ASP A 412 -5.34 2.24 -49.30
C ASP A 412 -6.37 2.97 -50.16
N VAL A 413 -7.43 3.56 -49.54
CA VAL A 413 -8.42 4.38 -50.26
C VAL A 413 -7.76 5.63 -50.89
N GLY A 414 -6.77 6.24 -50.23
CA GLY A 414 -6.00 7.38 -50.76
C GLY A 414 -5.08 7.02 -51.91
N ARG A 415 -4.61 5.76 -52.01
CA ARG A 415 -3.84 5.25 -53.16
C ARG A 415 -4.72 4.96 -54.36
N GLU A 416 -5.84 4.28 -54.19
CA GLU A 416 -6.79 4.01 -55.29
C GLU A 416 -7.40 5.28 -55.87
N GLY A 417 -7.60 6.34 -55.09
CA GLY A 417 -8.08 7.65 -55.58
C GLY A 417 -7.06 8.44 -56.41
N ARG A 418 -5.74 8.24 -56.21
CA ARG A 418 -4.74 8.85 -57.06
C ARG A 418 -4.50 8.20 -58.41
N ASP A 419 -4.70 6.87 -58.49
CA ASP A 419 -4.55 6.12 -59.74
C ASP A 419 -5.72 6.32 -60.70
N ARG A 420 -6.83 6.98 -60.30
CA ARG A 420 -8.02 7.25 -61.11
C ARG A 420 -8.11 8.70 -61.64
N GLN A 421 -7.10 9.52 -61.52
CA GLN A 421 -7.11 10.83 -62.19
C GLN A 421 -6.84 10.62 -63.68
N PRO A 422 -7.80 10.91 -64.59
CA PRO A 422 -7.56 10.82 -66.01
C PRO A 422 -6.57 11.92 -66.42
N MET A 423 -5.49 11.53 -67.12
CA MET A 423 -4.63 12.46 -67.81
C MET A 423 -5.44 13.24 -68.86
N SER A 424 -5.86 14.46 -68.48
CA SER A 424 -6.42 15.41 -69.46
C SER A 424 -5.27 15.97 -70.30
N ARG A 425 -5.31 15.64 -71.54
CA ARG A 425 -4.55 16.37 -72.59
C ARG A 425 -5.29 17.65 -72.94
#